data_a4000954c4c4ab9c96d2b13b6b95973a
#
_entry.id   a4000954c4c4ab9c96d2b13b6b95973a
#
_cell.length_a   1.000
_cell.length_b   1.000
_cell.length_c   1.000
_cell.angle_alpha   90.00
_cell.angle_beta   90.00
_cell.angle_gamma   90.00
#
_symmetry.space_group_name_H-M   'P 1'
#
loop_
_entity.id
_entity.type
_entity.pdbx_description
1 polymer ?
#
loop_
_entity_poly.entity_id
_entity_poly.type
_entity_poly.pdbx_seq_one_letter_code
_entity_poly.pdbx_strand_id
1 'polypeptide(L)'
;MKKIGFEDHNVTFSLYQTLKEEFKAELVPIGDKITYVRMIKSDEEIGFIKKAIEISDIAFSEALKIIKEGVSEKEIAGYMEYIQRKLGAEDRSFETILASGVRSAMPHGVASDKKIQKEEFITMDFGAYYNGYVSDMTRTVYYGNNITEKHKEIYNLVLEAQILGINTIKEGVMSDEVDKVVRNFLTEKGYGKEFGHGLGHGIGLEIHELPYLSSVTQIELKENMVVTSEPGLYFDGWGGVRIEDDVVVKKDGREVLNKSNKELIIIEAK
;
A
#
# COMPACT_ATOMS: atom_id res chain seq x y z
N MET A 1 22.57 -17.98 -34.59
CA MET A 1 22.53 -18.48 -33.20
C MET A 1 21.22 -18.01 -32.59
N LYS A 2 20.48 -18.90 -31.89
CA LYS A 2 19.28 -18.47 -31.19
C LYS A 2 19.69 -17.71 -29.93
N LYS A 3 18.90 -16.68 -29.55
CA LYS A 3 19.08 -15.90 -28.31
C LYS A 3 17.92 -16.17 -27.38
N ILE A 4 18.19 -16.29 -26.09
CA ILE A 4 17.20 -16.41 -25.02
C ILE A 4 17.44 -15.27 -24.04
N GLY A 5 16.43 -14.42 -23.86
CA GLY A 5 16.45 -13.39 -22.83
C GLY A 5 16.20 -13.99 -21.45
N PHE A 6 16.82 -13.45 -20.41
CA PHE A 6 16.56 -13.82 -19.02
C PHE A 6 16.60 -12.58 -18.12
N GLU A 7 15.81 -12.63 -17.06
CA GLU A 7 15.76 -11.57 -16.04
C GLU A 7 16.95 -11.72 -15.09
N ASP A 8 17.99 -10.95 -15.32
CA ASP A 8 19.29 -11.06 -14.65
C ASP A 8 19.25 -10.67 -13.15
N HIS A 9 18.23 -9.95 -12.72
CA HIS A 9 17.99 -9.65 -11.31
C HIS A 9 17.19 -10.75 -10.57
N ASN A 10 16.53 -11.67 -11.29
CA ASN A 10 15.77 -12.78 -10.72
C ASN A 10 16.47 -14.15 -10.85
N VAL A 11 17.26 -14.33 -11.91
CA VAL A 11 17.96 -15.59 -12.15
C VAL A 11 19.20 -15.67 -11.24
N THR A 12 19.21 -16.65 -10.33
CA THR A 12 20.38 -16.90 -9.49
C THR A 12 21.58 -17.34 -10.33
N PHE A 13 22.80 -17.10 -9.84
CA PHE A 13 24.01 -17.52 -10.54
C PHE A 13 24.03 -19.03 -10.81
N SER A 14 23.58 -19.87 -9.87
CA SER A 14 23.49 -21.32 -10.05
C SER A 14 22.54 -21.69 -11.19
N LEU A 15 21.34 -21.09 -11.24
CA LEU A 15 20.38 -21.32 -12.33
C LEU A 15 20.95 -20.86 -13.67
N TYR A 16 21.62 -19.70 -13.72
CA TYR A 16 22.28 -19.21 -14.92
C TYR A 16 23.32 -20.22 -15.47
N GLN A 17 24.13 -20.82 -14.60
CA GLN A 17 25.10 -21.83 -15.02
C GLN A 17 24.42 -23.09 -15.61
N THR A 18 23.37 -23.59 -14.95
CA THR A 18 22.57 -24.70 -15.47
C THR A 18 21.94 -24.35 -16.83
N LEU A 19 21.34 -23.18 -16.97
CA LEU A 19 20.77 -22.75 -18.25
C LEU A 19 21.81 -22.64 -19.35
N LYS A 20 23.03 -22.19 -19.04
CA LYS A 20 24.15 -22.07 -19.98
C LYS A 20 24.65 -23.41 -20.45
N GLU A 21 24.62 -24.44 -19.60
CA GLU A 21 25.03 -25.81 -19.94
C GLU A 21 23.96 -26.52 -20.79
N GLU A 22 22.69 -26.33 -20.46
CA GLU A 22 21.57 -27.03 -21.11
C GLU A 22 21.15 -26.40 -22.44
N PHE A 23 21.23 -25.08 -22.57
CA PHE A 23 20.76 -24.37 -23.77
C PHE A 23 21.88 -24.11 -24.79
N LYS A 24 21.72 -24.61 -26.03
CA LYS A 24 22.57 -24.27 -27.19
C LYS A 24 22.17 -22.89 -27.77
N ALA A 25 22.06 -21.88 -26.91
CA ALA A 25 21.67 -20.52 -27.28
C ALA A 25 22.52 -19.51 -26.52
N GLU A 26 22.62 -18.31 -27.05
CA GLU A 26 23.20 -17.17 -26.32
C GLU A 26 22.21 -16.70 -25.28
N LEU A 27 22.59 -16.71 -24.00
CA LEU A 27 21.80 -16.12 -22.91
C LEU A 27 22.08 -14.62 -22.86
N VAL A 28 21.03 -13.81 -22.97
CA VAL A 28 21.12 -12.35 -23.01
C VAL A 28 20.35 -11.76 -21.83
N PRO A 29 20.99 -10.99 -20.93
CA PRO A 29 20.26 -10.30 -19.86
C PRO A 29 19.31 -9.27 -20.48
N ILE A 30 18.08 -9.22 -20.02
CA ILE A 30 17.05 -8.32 -20.54
C ILE A 30 16.77 -7.13 -19.61
N GLY A 31 17.40 -7.10 -18.41
CA GLY A 31 17.14 -6.05 -17.41
C GLY A 31 15.65 -5.94 -17.10
N ASP A 32 15.17 -4.73 -16.95
CA ASP A 32 13.80 -4.41 -16.52
C ASP A 32 12.74 -4.48 -17.64
N LYS A 33 13.04 -5.09 -18.81
CA LYS A 33 12.10 -5.09 -19.94
C LYS A 33 10.74 -5.72 -19.61
N ILE A 34 10.75 -6.82 -18.84
CA ILE A 34 9.50 -7.48 -18.41
C ILE A 34 8.80 -6.61 -17.37
N THR A 35 9.53 -6.03 -16.45
CA THR A 35 8.99 -5.09 -15.44
C THR A 35 8.25 -3.91 -16.11
N TYR A 36 8.81 -3.33 -17.16
CA TYR A 36 8.14 -2.28 -17.92
C TYR A 36 6.85 -2.73 -18.62
N VAL A 37 6.80 -3.97 -19.11
CA VAL A 37 5.56 -4.53 -19.69
C VAL A 37 4.49 -4.68 -18.62
N ARG A 38 4.87 -5.13 -17.41
CA ARG A 38 3.96 -5.35 -16.27
C ARG A 38 3.36 -4.06 -15.70
N MET A 39 4.04 -2.90 -15.87
CA MET A 39 3.54 -1.64 -15.32
C MET A 39 2.18 -1.25 -15.88
N ILE A 40 1.92 -1.50 -17.18
CA ILE A 40 0.67 -1.14 -17.85
C ILE A 40 -0.24 -2.36 -17.85
N LYS A 41 -1.32 -2.30 -17.07
CA LYS A 41 -2.26 -3.38 -16.90
C LYS A 41 -3.31 -3.38 -18.01
N SER A 42 -3.71 -4.56 -18.45
CA SER A 42 -4.92 -4.74 -19.27
C SER A 42 -6.17 -4.51 -18.41
N ASP A 43 -7.32 -4.35 -19.06
CA ASP A 43 -8.61 -4.21 -18.35
C ASP A 43 -8.95 -5.46 -17.53
N GLU A 44 -8.54 -6.65 -17.98
CA GLU A 44 -8.73 -7.91 -17.25
C GLU A 44 -7.90 -7.93 -15.96
N GLU A 45 -6.61 -7.54 -16.03
CA GLU A 45 -5.72 -7.45 -14.87
C GLU A 45 -6.23 -6.41 -13.85
N ILE A 46 -6.70 -5.25 -14.32
CA ILE A 46 -7.37 -4.25 -13.47
C ILE A 46 -8.63 -4.84 -12.82
N GLY A 47 -9.36 -5.71 -13.53
CA GLY A 47 -10.51 -6.42 -12.99
C GLY A 47 -10.16 -7.33 -11.81
N PHE A 48 -9.04 -8.05 -11.87
CA PHE A 48 -8.54 -8.88 -10.75
C PHE A 48 -8.08 -8.02 -9.56
N ILE A 49 -7.36 -6.93 -9.82
CA ILE A 49 -6.95 -5.96 -8.78
C ILE A 49 -8.20 -5.37 -8.08
N LYS A 50 -9.21 -4.93 -8.85
CA LYS A 50 -10.48 -4.43 -8.29
C LYS A 50 -11.16 -5.47 -7.39
N LYS A 51 -11.10 -6.75 -7.76
CA LYS A 51 -11.68 -7.82 -6.93
C LYS A 51 -10.89 -8.05 -5.64
N ALA A 52 -9.56 -8.00 -5.70
CA ALA A 52 -8.72 -8.07 -4.51
C ALA A 52 -9.01 -6.88 -3.55
N ILE A 53 -9.18 -5.68 -4.10
CA ILE A 53 -9.54 -4.47 -3.34
C ILE A 53 -10.93 -4.59 -2.70
N GLU A 54 -11.93 -5.08 -3.43
CA GLU A 54 -13.28 -5.32 -2.89
C GLU A 54 -13.24 -6.26 -1.67
N ILE A 55 -12.41 -7.31 -1.74
CA ILE A 55 -12.20 -8.24 -0.64
C ILE A 55 -11.58 -7.52 0.56
N SER A 56 -10.58 -6.67 0.34
CA SER A 56 -9.92 -5.89 1.40
C SER A 56 -10.88 -4.86 2.02
N ASP A 57 -11.67 -4.15 1.23
CA ASP A 57 -12.68 -3.20 1.73
C ASP A 57 -13.69 -3.89 2.67
N ILE A 58 -14.15 -5.10 2.31
CA ILE A 58 -15.06 -5.88 3.16
C ILE A 58 -14.35 -6.35 4.43
N ALA A 59 -13.11 -6.84 4.33
CA ALA A 59 -12.34 -7.28 5.48
C ALA A 59 -12.11 -6.15 6.49
N PHE A 60 -11.82 -4.92 6.02
CA PHE A 60 -11.77 -3.73 6.87
C PHE A 60 -13.08 -3.48 7.61
N SER A 61 -14.19 -3.48 6.88
CA SER A 61 -15.52 -3.23 7.47
C SER A 61 -15.88 -4.26 8.56
N GLU A 62 -15.45 -5.52 8.38
CA GLU A 62 -15.64 -6.58 9.38
C GLU A 62 -14.69 -6.40 10.57
N ALA A 63 -13.43 -5.98 10.34
CA ALA A 63 -12.47 -5.72 11.41
C ALA A 63 -12.96 -4.66 12.39
N LEU A 64 -13.60 -3.59 11.90
CA LEU A 64 -14.15 -2.54 12.75
C LEU A 64 -15.12 -3.08 13.83
N LYS A 65 -15.83 -4.17 13.54
CA LYS A 65 -16.83 -4.76 14.45
C LYS A 65 -16.22 -5.50 15.64
N ILE A 66 -14.96 -5.93 15.52
CA ILE A 66 -14.29 -6.73 16.56
C ILE A 66 -13.26 -5.93 17.35
N ILE A 67 -12.94 -4.71 16.93
CA ILE A 67 -12.02 -3.82 17.65
C ILE A 67 -12.64 -3.44 18.99
N LYS A 68 -11.97 -3.82 20.07
CA LYS A 68 -12.31 -3.47 21.46
C LYS A 68 -11.09 -3.61 22.36
N GLU A 69 -11.17 -3.02 23.56
CA GLU A 69 -10.13 -3.15 24.57
C GLU A 69 -9.79 -4.61 24.86
N GLY A 70 -8.50 -4.93 24.94
CA GLY A 70 -8.00 -6.25 25.30
C GLY A 70 -7.90 -7.26 24.16
N VAL A 71 -8.44 -6.98 22.96
CA VAL A 71 -8.17 -7.78 21.75
C VAL A 71 -6.75 -7.47 21.27
N SER A 72 -5.99 -8.47 20.84
CA SER A 72 -4.65 -8.25 20.33
C SER A 72 -4.65 -7.81 18.85
N GLU A 73 -3.56 -7.16 18.45
CA GLU A 73 -3.32 -6.84 17.04
C GLU A 73 -3.38 -8.09 16.15
N LYS A 74 -2.76 -9.21 16.59
CA LYS A 74 -2.81 -10.49 15.87
C LYS A 74 -4.22 -11.08 15.76
N GLU A 75 -5.06 -10.94 16.78
CA GLU A 75 -6.45 -11.44 16.72
C GLU A 75 -7.24 -10.67 15.66
N ILE A 76 -7.05 -9.34 15.55
CA ILE A 76 -7.72 -8.53 14.52
C ILE A 76 -7.16 -8.88 13.14
N ALA A 77 -5.84 -8.92 12.96
CA ALA A 77 -5.20 -9.28 11.70
C ALA A 77 -5.62 -10.68 11.21
N GLY A 78 -5.59 -11.68 12.09
CA GLY A 78 -6.04 -13.04 11.77
C GLY A 78 -7.52 -13.12 11.39
N TYR A 79 -8.37 -12.29 12.00
CA TYR A 79 -9.77 -12.21 11.60
C TYR A 79 -9.93 -11.57 10.20
N MET A 80 -9.18 -10.51 9.89
CA MET A 80 -9.16 -9.90 8.56
C MET A 80 -8.74 -10.91 7.50
N GLU A 81 -7.65 -11.65 7.72
CA GLU A 81 -7.17 -12.69 6.81
C GLU A 81 -8.20 -13.84 6.65
N TYR A 82 -8.88 -14.22 7.72
CA TYR A 82 -9.98 -15.19 7.63
C TYR A 82 -11.11 -14.69 6.72
N ILE A 83 -11.51 -13.43 6.85
CA ILE A 83 -12.56 -12.83 6.00
C ILE A 83 -12.10 -12.76 4.56
N GLN A 84 -10.86 -12.35 4.29
CA GLN A 84 -10.30 -12.31 2.94
C GLN A 84 -10.36 -13.69 2.27
N ARG A 85 -9.91 -14.74 2.95
CA ARG A 85 -9.98 -16.13 2.44
C ARG A 85 -11.42 -16.60 2.24
N LYS A 86 -12.33 -16.27 3.14
CA LYS A 86 -13.76 -16.59 3.02
C LYS A 86 -14.40 -15.96 1.79
N LEU A 87 -13.90 -14.78 1.36
CA LEU A 87 -14.37 -14.06 0.19
C LEU A 87 -13.67 -14.48 -1.11
N GLY A 88 -12.74 -15.44 -1.03
CA GLY A 88 -12.08 -16.03 -2.19
C GLY A 88 -10.66 -15.54 -2.46
N ALA A 89 -10.04 -14.80 -1.54
CA ALA A 89 -8.61 -14.52 -1.64
C ALA A 89 -7.79 -15.81 -1.51
N GLU A 90 -6.79 -15.98 -2.37
CA GLU A 90 -5.86 -17.10 -2.35
C GLU A 90 -4.86 -16.98 -1.21
N ASP A 91 -4.46 -15.75 -0.89
CA ASP A 91 -3.61 -15.38 0.25
C ASP A 91 -3.77 -13.90 0.60
N ARG A 92 -3.02 -13.42 1.59
CA ARG A 92 -2.75 -12.01 1.81
C ARG A 92 -1.71 -11.51 0.81
N SER A 93 -1.73 -10.23 0.45
CA SER A 93 -0.75 -9.61 -0.45
C SER A 93 0.65 -9.54 0.19
N PHE A 94 0.70 -9.30 1.50
CA PHE A 94 1.90 -9.19 2.32
C PHE A 94 1.56 -9.50 3.79
N GLU A 95 2.54 -9.50 4.66
CA GLU A 95 2.33 -9.72 6.09
C GLU A 95 1.54 -8.56 6.68
N THR A 96 0.33 -8.84 7.22
CA THR A 96 -0.61 -7.82 7.71
C THR A 96 0.04 -6.94 8.77
N ILE A 97 0.15 -5.65 8.47
CA ILE A 97 0.56 -4.63 9.42
C ILE A 97 -0.68 -4.20 10.20
N LEU A 98 -0.62 -4.38 11.51
CA LEU A 98 -1.61 -3.83 12.42
C LEU A 98 -0.88 -3.35 13.67
N ALA A 99 -0.78 -2.03 13.79
CA ALA A 99 -0.01 -1.39 14.84
C ALA A 99 -0.88 -0.37 15.57
N SER A 100 -0.90 -0.47 16.91
CA SER A 100 -1.78 0.35 17.74
C SER A 100 -1.00 1.14 18.80
N GLY A 101 -1.53 2.32 19.16
CA GLY A 101 -0.90 3.25 20.11
C GLY A 101 0.48 3.68 19.62
N VAL A 102 1.47 3.64 20.48
CA VAL A 102 2.85 4.03 20.13
C VAL A 102 3.46 3.19 18.99
N ARG A 103 2.97 1.96 18.78
CA ARG A 103 3.43 1.11 17.69
C ARG A 103 2.94 1.59 16.31
N SER A 104 1.86 2.38 16.24
CA SER A 104 1.41 2.97 14.98
C SER A 104 2.43 3.96 14.38
N ALA A 105 3.44 4.37 15.15
CA ALA A 105 4.61 5.11 14.63
C ALA A 105 5.60 4.22 13.85
N MET A 106 5.38 2.92 13.78
CA MET A 106 6.22 1.97 13.04
C MET A 106 5.59 1.73 11.66
N PRO A 107 6.14 2.26 10.54
CA PRO A 107 5.54 2.08 9.21
C PRO A 107 5.32 0.60 8.84
N HIS A 108 6.23 -0.29 9.27
CA HIS A 108 6.16 -1.73 9.05
C HIS A 108 5.85 -2.51 10.35
N GLY A 109 4.94 -1.96 11.16
CA GLY A 109 4.55 -2.54 12.45
C GLY A 109 3.66 -3.77 12.28
N VAL A 110 4.23 -4.92 11.90
CA VAL A 110 3.52 -6.20 11.80
C VAL A 110 2.74 -6.49 13.09
N ALA A 111 1.55 -7.07 12.94
CA ALA A 111 0.64 -7.39 14.03
C ALA A 111 1.32 -8.20 15.16
N SER A 112 1.19 -7.74 16.38
CA SER A 112 1.84 -8.32 17.57
C SER A 112 0.83 -8.81 18.61
N ASP A 113 1.33 -9.32 19.74
CA ASP A 113 0.51 -9.69 20.88
C ASP A 113 0.06 -8.48 21.73
N LYS A 114 0.42 -7.24 21.34
CA LYS A 114 -0.06 -6.02 22.01
C LYS A 114 -1.58 -6.00 21.99
N LYS A 115 -2.15 -5.71 23.13
CA LYS A 115 -3.61 -5.55 23.31
C LYS A 115 -4.01 -4.11 23.00
N ILE A 116 -5.13 -3.96 22.28
CA ILE A 116 -5.75 -2.65 22.02
C ILE A 116 -6.13 -2.01 23.36
N GLN A 117 -5.81 -0.74 23.48
CA GLN A 117 -6.11 0.09 24.64
C GLN A 117 -6.95 1.29 24.24
N LYS A 118 -7.58 1.94 25.24
CA LYS A 118 -8.34 3.17 24.99
C LYS A 118 -7.41 4.33 24.63
N GLU A 119 -7.95 5.28 23.88
CA GLU A 119 -7.33 6.55 23.54
C GLU A 119 -6.08 6.39 22.62
N GLU A 120 -6.16 5.46 21.66
CA GLU A 120 -5.05 5.23 20.73
C GLU A 120 -5.51 5.10 19.26
N PHE A 121 -4.61 5.43 18.33
CA PHE A 121 -4.75 5.09 16.93
C PHE A 121 -4.46 3.59 16.71
N ILE A 122 -5.15 3.04 15.72
CA ILE A 122 -4.92 1.69 15.19
C ILE A 122 -4.74 1.83 13.69
N THR A 123 -3.52 1.66 13.20
CA THR A 123 -3.21 1.62 11.78
C THR A 123 -3.29 0.19 11.30
N MET A 124 -4.07 -0.04 10.26
CA MET A 124 -4.28 -1.33 9.59
C MET A 124 -3.88 -1.18 8.14
N ASP A 125 -2.81 -1.88 7.74
CA ASP A 125 -2.28 -1.91 6.39
C ASP A 125 -2.18 -3.36 5.94
N PHE A 126 -2.91 -3.68 4.89
CA PHE A 126 -3.17 -5.05 4.46
C PHE A 126 -3.73 -5.10 3.05
N GLY A 127 -3.59 -6.25 2.43
CA GLY A 127 -4.15 -6.48 1.11
C GLY A 127 -4.53 -7.94 0.90
N ALA A 128 -5.34 -8.20 -0.12
CA ALA A 128 -5.74 -9.53 -0.57
C ALA A 128 -5.02 -9.91 -1.86
N TYR A 129 -4.71 -11.20 -2.00
CA TYR A 129 -4.18 -11.80 -3.23
C TYR A 129 -5.29 -12.58 -3.92
N TYR A 130 -5.64 -12.19 -5.15
CA TYR A 130 -6.73 -12.78 -5.91
C TYR A 130 -6.37 -12.96 -7.38
N ASN A 131 -6.46 -14.19 -7.89
CA ASN A 131 -6.15 -14.54 -9.29
C ASN A 131 -4.76 -14.05 -9.74
N GLY A 132 -3.76 -14.15 -8.87
CA GLY A 132 -2.40 -13.70 -9.15
C GLY A 132 -2.14 -12.21 -8.93
N TYR A 133 -3.14 -11.42 -8.57
CA TYR A 133 -3.03 -9.96 -8.38
C TYR A 133 -3.28 -9.56 -6.93
N VAL A 134 -2.60 -8.49 -6.53
CA VAL A 134 -2.65 -7.96 -5.16
C VAL A 134 -3.53 -6.72 -5.06
N SER A 135 -3.98 -6.42 -3.85
CA SER A 135 -4.44 -5.10 -3.42
C SER A 135 -3.59 -4.58 -2.29
N ASP A 136 -3.65 -3.27 -2.07
CA ASP A 136 -3.02 -2.58 -0.96
C ASP A 136 -3.97 -1.56 -0.35
N MET A 137 -4.04 -1.49 0.97
CA MET A 137 -4.88 -0.51 1.64
C MET A 137 -4.44 -0.24 3.07
N THR A 138 -4.24 1.02 3.39
CA THR A 138 -4.09 1.44 4.78
C THR A 138 -5.28 2.29 5.24
N ARG A 139 -5.78 1.97 6.43
CA ARG A 139 -6.69 2.82 7.20
C ARG A 139 -6.21 2.95 8.63
N THR A 140 -6.32 4.15 9.16
CA THR A 140 -6.10 4.41 10.58
C THR A 140 -7.42 4.79 11.23
N VAL A 141 -7.74 4.17 12.35
CA VAL A 141 -8.93 4.48 13.16
C VAL A 141 -8.52 4.86 14.58
N TYR A 142 -9.41 5.54 15.30
CA TYR A 142 -9.18 5.87 16.71
C TYR A 142 -10.11 5.02 17.58
N TYR A 143 -9.55 4.39 18.61
CA TYR A 143 -10.33 3.66 19.61
C TYR A 143 -10.33 4.41 20.94
N GLY A 144 -11.47 4.91 21.35
CA GLY A 144 -11.61 5.67 22.60
C GLY A 144 -12.71 6.71 22.55
N ASN A 145 -12.90 7.44 23.68
CA ASN A 145 -13.96 8.45 23.86
C ASN A 145 -13.40 9.88 23.96
N ASN A 146 -12.09 10.03 24.16
CA ASN A 146 -11.45 11.32 24.44
C ASN A 146 -10.37 11.65 23.41
N ILE A 147 -10.76 11.70 22.13
CA ILE A 147 -9.85 12.09 21.06
C ILE A 147 -9.39 13.55 21.25
N THR A 148 -8.08 13.79 21.22
CA THR A 148 -7.53 15.14 21.37
C THR A 148 -7.48 15.88 20.03
N GLU A 149 -7.39 17.22 20.10
CA GLU A 149 -7.25 18.07 18.89
C GLU A 149 -5.99 17.68 18.08
N LYS A 150 -4.89 17.32 18.76
CA LYS A 150 -3.69 16.84 18.07
C LYS A 150 -3.96 15.58 17.22
N HIS A 151 -4.75 14.61 17.72
CA HIS A 151 -5.09 13.41 16.93
C HIS A 151 -5.88 13.79 15.68
N LYS A 152 -6.87 14.69 15.81
CA LYS A 152 -7.69 15.17 14.67
C LYS A 152 -6.85 15.95 13.67
N GLU A 153 -5.98 16.84 14.15
CA GLU A 153 -5.08 17.64 13.31
C GLU A 153 -4.18 16.75 12.46
N ILE A 154 -3.46 15.80 13.08
CA ILE A 154 -2.54 14.92 12.37
C ILE A 154 -3.30 14.03 11.39
N TYR A 155 -4.46 13.48 11.79
CA TYR A 155 -5.28 12.67 10.89
C TYR A 155 -5.72 13.45 9.66
N ASN A 156 -6.28 14.64 9.87
CA ASN A 156 -6.77 15.50 8.78
C ASN A 156 -5.64 15.95 7.86
N LEU A 157 -4.46 16.21 8.40
CA LEU A 157 -3.29 16.58 7.62
C LEU A 157 -2.83 15.44 6.70
N VAL A 158 -2.83 14.19 7.20
CA VAL A 158 -2.52 13.00 6.37
C VAL A 158 -3.60 12.78 5.32
N LEU A 159 -4.87 12.95 5.65
CA LEU A 159 -5.98 12.84 4.70
C LEU A 159 -5.88 13.90 3.59
N GLU A 160 -5.57 15.16 3.93
CA GLU A 160 -5.36 16.23 2.97
C GLU A 160 -4.17 15.92 2.04
N ALA A 161 -3.06 15.42 2.60
CA ALA A 161 -1.88 14.98 1.85
C ALA A 161 -2.22 13.83 0.88
N GLN A 162 -3.00 12.85 1.32
CA GLN A 162 -3.41 11.70 0.52
C GLN A 162 -4.33 12.13 -0.64
N ILE A 163 -5.29 13.00 -0.38
CA ILE A 163 -6.16 13.57 -1.41
C ILE A 163 -5.34 14.39 -2.42
N LEU A 164 -4.34 15.14 -1.96
CA LEU A 164 -3.44 15.92 -2.82
C LEU A 164 -2.61 14.98 -3.72
N GLY A 165 -2.04 13.90 -3.18
CA GLY A 165 -1.31 12.89 -3.95
C GLY A 165 -2.18 12.25 -5.02
N ILE A 166 -3.36 11.76 -4.66
CA ILE A 166 -4.33 11.22 -5.62
C ILE A 166 -4.66 12.26 -6.69
N ASN A 167 -4.90 13.51 -6.32
CA ASN A 167 -5.27 14.57 -7.26
C ASN A 167 -4.17 14.91 -8.25
N THR A 168 -2.93 14.59 -7.96
CA THR A 168 -1.77 14.81 -8.84
C THR A 168 -1.59 13.66 -9.83
N ILE A 169 -2.08 12.46 -9.53
CA ILE A 169 -1.94 11.26 -10.37
C ILE A 169 -2.78 11.41 -11.65
N LYS A 170 -2.11 11.39 -12.81
CA LYS A 170 -2.70 11.31 -14.15
C LYS A 170 -1.63 10.95 -15.17
N GLU A 171 -2.02 10.55 -16.38
CA GLU A 171 -1.07 10.30 -17.48
C GLU A 171 -0.22 11.54 -17.77
N GLY A 172 1.06 11.32 -18.08
CA GLY A 172 2.04 12.35 -18.42
C GLY A 172 2.72 13.02 -17.22
N VAL A 173 2.27 12.78 -15.99
CA VAL A 173 2.96 13.27 -14.77
C VAL A 173 4.12 12.36 -14.43
N MET A 174 5.24 12.92 -13.99
CA MET A 174 6.39 12.14 -13.53
C MET A 174 6.15 11.60 -12.12
N SER A 175 6.59 10.36 -11.86
CA SER A 175 6.37 9.68 -10.57
C SER A 175 6.96 10.42 -9.37
N ASP A 176 8.13 11.08 -9.53
CA ASP A 176 8.75 11.91 -8.50
C ASP A 176 8.01 13.23 -8.26
N GLU A 177 7.31 13.76 -9.26
CA GLU A 177 6.49 14.96 -9.09
C GLU A 177 5.31 14.72 -8.15
N VAL A 178 4.70 13.52 -8.20
CA VAL A 178 3.59 13.15 -7.30
C VAL A 178 4.08 13.13 -5.85
N ASP A 179 5.20 12.45 -5.56
CA ASP A 179 5.83 12.46 -4.22
C ASP A 179 6.19 13.88 -3.79
N LYS A 180 6.82 14.65 -4.67
CA LYS A 180 7.30 16.01 -4.38
C LYS A 180 6.18 16.96 -3.96
N VAL A 181 5.03 16.89 -4.59
CA VAL A 181 3.87 17.74 -4.24
C VAL A 181 3.41 17.45 -2.82
N VAL A 182 3.26 16.20 -2.44
CA VAL A 182 2.84 15.78 -1.09
C VAL A 182 3.92 16.09 -0.06
N ARG A 183 5.17 15.79 -0.36
CA ARG A 183 6.31 16.05 0.53
C ARG A 183 6.49 17.54 0.81
N ASN A 184 6.35 18.38 -0.20
CA ASN A 184 6.41 19.84 -0.03
C ASN A 184 5.26 20.32 0.86
N PHE A 185 4.03 19.87 0.61
CA PHE A 185 2.87 20.20 1.44
C PHE A 185 3.11 19.86 2.92
N LEU A 186 3.55 18.63 3.22
CA LEU A 186 3.82 18.21 4.59
C LEU A 186 4.99 18.99 5.21
N THR A 187 6.00 19.36 4.42
CA THR A 187 7.15 20.17 4.86
C THR A 187 6.72 21.59 5.20
N GLU A 188 5.88 22.23 4.39
CA GLU A 188 5.33 23.56 4.63
C GLU A 188 4.45 23.59 5.89
N LYS A 189 3.77 22.47 6.21
CA LYS A 189 3.02 22.32 7.46
C LYS A 189 3.92 22.01 8.67
N GLY A 190 5.23 21.83 8.48
CA GLY A 190 6.21 21.58 9.55
C GLY A 190 6.46 20.09 9.85
N TYR A 191 5.92 19.15 9.07
CA TYR A 191 5.95 17.71 9.31
C TYR A 191 6.78 16.93 8.26
N GLY A 192 7.64 17.58 7.52
CA GLY A 192 8.43 16.93 6.47
C GLY A 192 9.38 15.83 6.96
N LYS A 193 9.80 15.87 8.23
CA LYS A 193 10.67 14.84 8.84
C LYS A 193 9.87 13.59 9.25
N GLU A 194 8.63 13.74 9.61
CA GLU A 194 7.73 12.70 10.05
C GLU A 194 7.19 11.87 8.88
N PHE A 195 7.31 12.36 7.64
CA PHE A 195 7.05 11.63 6.40
C PHE A 195 8.33 10.97 5.87
N GLY A 196 8.64 9.79 6.40
CA GLY A 196 9.95 9.13 6.25
C GLY A 196 10.11 8.17 5.07
N HIS A 197 9.10 8.00 4.19
CA HIS A 197 9.13 7.06 3.04
C HIS A 197 8.67 7.72 1.74
N GLY A 198 8.67 6.98 0.63
CA GLY A 198 8.07 7.41 -0.63
C GLY A 198 6.55 7.50 -0.52
N LEU A 199 5.92 8.25 -1.42
CA LEU A 199 4.47 8.41 -1.42
C LEU A 199 3.73 7.13 -1.80
N GLY A 200 4.35 6.22 -2.56
CA GLY A 200 3.72 4.98 -2.98
C GLY A 200 4.51 4.23 -4.05
N HIS A 201 3.89 3.22 -4.60
CA HIS A 201 4.50 2.29 -5.55
C HIS A 201 3.46 1.70 -6.51
N GLY A 202 3.92 1.07 -7.57
CA GLY A 202 3.07 0.25 -8.43
C GLY A 202 2.67 -1.05 -7.72
N ILE A 203 1.49 -1.57 -8.06
CA ILE A 203 1.02 -2.90 -7.65
C ILE A 203 0.56 -3.69 -8.87
N GLY A 204 0.51 -5.01 -8.73
CA GLY A 204 0.02 -5.90 -9.79
C GLY A 204 0.17 -7.36 -9.42
N LEU A 205 1.10 -8.07 -10.06
CA LEU A 205 1.47 -9.44 -9.69
C LEU A 205 2.28 -9.49 -8.39
N GLU A 206 2.98 -8.41 -8.07
CA GLU A 206 3.74 -8.23 -6.84
C GLU A 206 3.25 -6.99 -6.11
N ILE A 207 3.42 -6.99 -4.80
CA ILE A 207 2.99 -5.85 -3.96
C ILE A 207 3.79 -4.59 -4.27
N HIS A 208 5.06 -4.70 -4.56
CA HIS A 208 5.92 -3.58 -4.94
C HIS A 208 6.40 -3.75 -6.37
N GLU A 209 5.84 -2.99 -7.28
CA GLU A 209 6.23 -2.90 -8.68
C GLU A 209 6.60 -1.46 -9.07
N LEU A 210 7.23 -1.30 -10.23
CA LEU A 210 7.34 0.02 -10.85
C LEU A 210 5.95 0.54 -11.34
N PRO A 211 5.74 1.88 -11.34
CA PRO A 211 6.65 2.91 -10.89
C PRO A 211 6.60 3.14 -9.38
N TYR A 212 7.72 3.53 -8.76
CA TYR A 212 7.69 4.07 -7.41
C TYR A 212 7.36 5.56 -7.44
N LEU A 213 6.39 6.00 -6.63
CA LEU A 213 6.11 7.41 -6.38
C LEU A 213 7.05 7.90 -5.27
N SER A 214 8.26 8.26 -5.64
CA SER A 214 9.32 8.62 -4.71
C SER A 214 10.31 9.59 -5.36
N SER A 215 11.06 10.32 -4.55
CA SER A 215 12.03 11.32 -5.01
C SER A 215 13.20 10.76 -5.85
N VAL A 216 13.37 9.43 -5.89
CA VAL A 216 14.48 8.78 -6.59
C VAL A 216 14.09 8.07 -7.88
N THR A 217 12.79 7.98 -8.19
CA THR A 217 12.28 7.29 -9.38
C THR A 217 11.63 8.29 -10.31
N GLN A 218 12.09 8.35 -11.57
CA GLN A 218 11.59 9.28 -12.58
C GLN A 218 10.99 8.48 -13.75
N ILE A 219 9.74 8.07 -13.60
CA ILE A 219 8.98 7.35 -14.63
C ILE A 219 7.72 8.15 -14.94
N GLU A 220 7.46 8.39 -16.22
CA GLU A 220 6.23 9.03 -16.69
C GLU A 220 5.06 8.08 -16.45
N LEU A 221 4.05 8.54 -15.71
CA LEU A 221 2.83 7.79 -15.49
C LEU A 221 2.04 7.65 -16.80
N LYS A 222 1.60 6.43 -17.09
CA LYS A 222 0.82 6.10 -18.29
C LYS A 222 -0.52 5.50 -17.91
N GLU A 223 -1.49 5.68 -18.79
CA GLU A 223 -2.81 5.07 -18.62
C GLU A 223 -2.71 3.58 -18.29
N ASN A 224 -3.57 3.11 -17.39
CA ASN A 224 -3.62 1.75 -16.85
C ASN A 224 -2.41 1.29 -16.00
N MET A 225 -1.52 2.18 -15.60
CA MET A 225 -0.69 1.92 -14.43
C MET A 225 -1.56 1.93 -13.17
N VAL A 226 -1.27 1.04 -12.22
CA VAL A 226 -1.93 1.01 -10.91
C VAL A 226 -0.88 1.31 -9.86
N VAL A 227 -1.11 2.34 -9.04
CA VAL A 227 -0.17 2.83 -8.04
C VAL A 227 -0.87 3.10 -6.71
N THR A 228 -0.15 2.99 -5.60
CA THR A 228 -0.62 3.40 -4.28
C THR A 228 -0.40 4.89 -4.06
N SER A 229 -1.19 5.49 -3.16
CA SER A 229 -0.94 6.81 -2.59
C SER A 229 -1.17 6.74 -1.10
N GLU A 230 -0.07 6.71 -0.33
CA GLU A 230 -0.03 6.27 1.07
C GLU A 230 0.77 7.21 1.99
N PRO A 231 0.56 8.52 2.00
CA PRO A 231 1.28 9.38 2.92
C PRO A 231 1.01 8.98 4.38
N GLY A 232 2.05 9.06 5.20
CA GLY A 232 1.96 8.81 6.63
C GLY A 232 2.81 9.77 7.45
N LEU A 233 2.38 10.06 8.67
CA LEU A 233 3.14 10.81 9.65
C LEU A 233 3.35 9.96 10.90
N TYR A 234 4.61 9.84 11.33
CA TYR A 234 5.02 8.94 12.39
C TYR A 234 5.80 9.69 13.47
N PHE A 235 5.34 9.61 14.72
CA PHE A 235 5.91 10.33 15.86
C PHE A 235 6.34 9.34 16.93
N ASP A 236 7.64 9.26 17.16
CA ASP A 236 8.19 8.37 18.19
C ASP A 236 7.58 8.65 19.56
N GLY A 237 7.18 7.57 20.27
CA GLY A 237 6.56 7.65 21.59
C GLY A 237 5.12 8.16 21.61
N TRP A 238 4.51 8.53 20.45
CA TRP A 238 3.12 8.97 20.39
C TRP A 238 2.26 8.07 19.50
N GLY A 239 2.63 7.88 18.27
CA GLY A 239 1.90 7.07 17.29
C GLY A 239 2.04 7.62 15.88
N GLY A 240 1.27 7.08 14.94
CA GLY A 240 1.28 7.49 13.53
C GLY A 240 -0.07 7.31 12.87
N VAL A 241 -0.19 7.94 11.71
CA VAL A 241 -1.35 7.85 10.82
C VAL A 241 -0.85 7.59 9.42
N ARG A 242 -1.41 6.61 8.73
CA ARG A 242 -1.29 6.39 7.28
C ARG A 242 -2.68 6.20 6.69
N ILE A 243 -2.90 6.77 5.51
CA ILE A 243 -4.13 6.60 4.72
C ILE A 243 -3.70 6.32 3.30
N GLU A 244 -4.22 5.25 2.72
CA GLU A 244 -3.79 4.73 1.44
C GLU A 244 -4.93 4.25 0.58
N ASP A 245 -4.82 4.47 -0.72
CA ASP A 245 -5.66 3.85 -1.73
C ASP A 245 -4.83 3.41 -2.93
N ASP A 246 -5.33 2.37 -3.61
CA ASP A 246 -4.92 1.95 -4.94
C ASP A 246 -5.60 2.81 -6.00
N VAL A 247 -4.82 3.31 -6.94
CA VAL A 247 -5.26 4.28 -7.95
C VAL A 247 -4.86 3.83 -9.35
N VAL A 248 -5.83 3.71 -10.26
CA VAL A 248 -5.55 3.52 -11.69
C VAL A 248 -5.31 4.88 -12.35
N VAL A 249 -4.18 5.01 -13.02
CA VAL A 249 -3.87 6.17 -13.87
C VAL A 249 -4.79 6.16 -15.09
N LYS A 250 -5.45 7.27 -15.38
CA LYS A 250 -6.26 7.47 -16.58
C LYS A 250 -5.72 8.64 -17.40
N LYS A 251 -6.07 8.66 -18.69
CA LYS A 251 -5.64 9.69 -19.64
C LYS A 251 -5.88 11.10 -19.11
N ASP A 252 -7.09 11.39 -18.67
CA ASP A 252 -7.48 12.73 -18.21
C ASP A 252 -7.69 12.80 -16.67
N GLY A 253 -7.08 11.87 -15.92
CA GLY A 253 -7.23 11.82 -14.45
C GLY A 253 -6.85 10.48 -13.85
N ARG A 254 -7.70 9.96 -13.01
CA ARG A 254 -7.47 8.73 -12.22
C ARG A 254 -8.79 8.08 -11.81
N GLU A 255 -8.70 6.82 -11.41
CA GLU A 255 -9.78 6.10 -10.76
C GLU A 255 -9.27 5.55 -9.41
N VAL A 256 -9.85 6.00 -8.32
CA VAL A 256 -9.59 5.44 -6.98
C VAL A 256 -10.38 4.17 -6.83
N LEU A 257 -9.72 3.08 -6.50
CA LEU A 257 -10.33 1.74 -6.49
C LEU A 257 -10.97 1.39 -5.15
N ASN A 258 -10.35 1.78 -4.02
CA ASN A 258 -10.84 1.51 -2.67
C ASN A 258 -12.14 2.28 -2.39
N LYS A 259 -13.06 1.66 -1.66
CA LYS A 259 -14.36 2.22 -1.28
C LYS A 259 -14.50 2.46 0.22
N SER A 260 -13.61 1.91 1.03
CA SER A 260 -13.59 2.12 2.48
C SER A 260 -13.44 3.59 2.82
N ASN A 261 -14.24 4.05 3.79
CA ASN A 261 -14.22 5.45 4.25
C ASN A 261 -12.80 5.86 4.69
N LYS A 262 -12.39 7.04 4.28
CA LYS A 262 -11.10 7.67 4.63
C LYS A 262 -11.21 8.74 5.72
N GLU A 263 -12.42 9.17 6.03
CA GLU A 263 -12.62 10.07 7.15
C GLU A 263 -12.31 9.39 8.47
N LEU A 264 -11.95 10.17 9.48
CA LEU A 264 -11.61 9.67 10.80
C LEU A 264 -12.75 8.86 11.42
N ILE A 265 -12.56 7.56 11.55
CA ILE A 265 -13.48 6.67 12.24
C ILE A 265 -13.09 6.61 13.72
N ILE A 266 -14.03 6.97 14.59
CA ILE A 266 -13.88 6.84 16.04
C ILE A 266 -14.73 5.64 16.49
N ILE A 267 -14.07 4.63 17.05
CA ILE A 267 -14.71 3.47 17.68
C ILE A 267 -14.83 3.76 19.16
N GLU A 268 -16.05 3.97 19.64
CA GLU A 268 -16.32 4.27 21.04
C GLU A 268 -15.93 3.10 21.96
N ALA A 269 -15.14 3.42 22.98
CA ALA A 269 -14.79 2.45 24.02
C ALA A 269 -16.00 2.29 24.99
N LYS A 270 -16.50 1.08 25.05
CA LYS A 270 -17.59 0.69 25.96
C LYS A 270 -17.09 0.39 27.36
#